data_d6f4a87bf5cd1bbe6f32b1199af04020
#
_entry.id   d6f4a87bf5cd1bbe6f32b1199af04020
#
_cell.length_a   1.000
_cell.length_b   1.000
_cell.length_c   1.000
_cell.angle_alpha   90.00
_cell.angle_beta   90.00
_cell.angle_gamma   90.00
#
_symmetry.space_group_name_H-M   'P 1'
#
loop_
_entity.id
_entity.type
_entity.pdbx_description
1 polymer ?
#
loop_
_entity_poly.entity_id
_entity_poly.type
_entity_poly.pdbx_seq_one_letter_code
_entity_poly.pdbx_strand_id
1 'polypeptide(L)'
;MKTSVDRILTTHVGSLPRPAPVVAALFAQDRGESYDPAQFEETVRQGVVDAVRHQADAGLDILNDGEMSKISYATYIRHRLNGFELGSAPRATPQDLDDYPEFRDKLAAEGASPKYQRPICRGPISVKTLEPLHQDIARLKTALGAAKSTEGFMSAVSPGTIAVFQPNEYYPSHEKYLEALAEAMRPEYETIVKSGLVLQVDCPDLGMGRHIRFRDVDDNEFLRNAALQVEALNHALANVPADRVRLHICWGNYEGPHTRDIPLSKVLPVLLKVKPMGLLIEGANPRHEHEWALFKDTKLPADKVLI
;
A
#
# COMPACT_ATOMS: atom_id res chain seq x y z
N MET A 1 6.40 -17.50 3.25
CA MET A 1 6.95 -16.73 2.12
C MET A 1 8.23 -17.41 1.65
N LYS A 2 8.40 -17.55 0.35
CA LYS A 2 9.66 -18.05 -0.24
C LYS A 2 10.76 -17.04 -0.04
N THR A 3 11.97 -17.53 0.17
CA THR A 3 13.18 -16.74 0.30
C THR A 3 14.22 -17.20 -0.71
N SER A 4 15.15 -16.33 -1.06
CA SER A 4 16.27 -16.63 -1.96
C SER A 4 17.23 -17.63 -1.28
N VAL A 5 17.41 -18.82 -1.87
CA VAL A 5 18.32 -19.87 -1.36
C VAL A 5 19.43 -20.12 -2.38
N ASP A 6 19.05 -20.58 -3.59
CA ASP A 6 19.98 -20.94 -4.65
C ASP A 6 20.25 -19.76 -5.61
N ARG A 7 19.33 -18.84 -5.72
CA ARG A 7 19.42 -17.62 -6.51
C ARG A 7 18.55 -16.52 -5.91
N ILE A 8 18.78 -15.28 -6.33
CA ILE A 8 17.91 -14.14 -5.97
C ILE A 8 16.56 -14.32 -6.67
N LEU A 9 15.48 -14.34 -5.86
CA LEU A 9 14.12 -14.33 -6.36
C LEU A 9 13.70 -12.91 -6.73
N THR A 10 12.86 -12.82 -7.75
CA THR A 10 12.34 -11.55 -8.26
C THR A 10 10.85 -11.40 -8.00
N THR A 11 10.41 -10.17 -7.77
CA THR A 11 9.02 -9.84 -7.48
C THR A 11 8.69 -8.44 -7.99
N HIS A 12 7.39 -8.11 -7.98
CA HIS A 12 6.86 -6.78 -8.28
C HIS A 12 6.35 -6.10 -7.00
N VAL A 13 6.36 -4.77 -6.97
CA VAL A 13 5.96 -4.02 -5.76
C VAL A 13 4.43 -3.99 -5.55
N GLY A 14 3.62 -3.91 -6.61
CA GLY A 14 2.16 -3.80 -6.46
C GLY A 14 1.45 -3.37 -7.72
N SER A 15 1.02 -2.13 -7.80
CA SER A 15 0.23 -1.64 -8.94
C SER A 15 0.95 -1.74 -10.27
N LEU A 16 0.22 -2.21 -11.29
CA LEU A 16 0.63 -2.19 -12.69
C LEU A 16 -0.27 -1.22 -13.48
N PRO A 17 0.21 -0.70 -14.63
CA PRO A 17 -0.62 0.10 -15.52
C PRO A 17 -1.92 -0.62 -15.89
N ARG A 18 -3.06 0.00 -15.61
CA ARG A 18 -4.37 -0.57 -15.88
C ARG A 18 -4.76 -0.31 -17.32
N PRO A 19 -5.27 -1.32 -18.06
CA PRO A 19 -5.88 -1.10 -19.37
C PRO A 19 -7.03 -0.09 -19.30
N ALA A 20 -7.24 0.70 -20.37
CA ALA A 20 -8.27 1.73 -20.41
C ALA A 20 -9.69 1.22 -20.04
N PRO A 21 -10.14 0.02 -20.45
CA PRO A 21 -11.43 -0.51 -20.01
C PRO A 21 -11.52 -0.73 -18.49
N VAL A 22 -10.42 -1.20 -17.85
CA VAL A 22 -10.36 -1.38 -16.40
C VAL A 22 -10.45 -0.02 -15.69
N VAL A 23 -9.72 0.98 -16.19
CA VAL A 23 -9.77 2.36 -15.64
C VAL A 23 -11.18 2.92 -15.72
N ALA A 24 -11.83 2.83 -16.88
CA ALA A 24 -13.19 3.31 -17.09
C ALA A 24 -14.20 2.63 -16.15
N ALA A 25 -14.11 1.30 -16.00
CA ALA A 25 -14.98 0.52 -15.13
C ALA A 25 -14.81 0.90 -13.66
N LEU A 26 -13.56 1.05 -13.17
CA LEU A 26 -13.27 1.48 -11.80
C LEU A 26 -13.78 2.89 -11.51
N PHE A 27 -13.65 3.83 -12.46
CA PHE A 27 -14.16 5.18 -12.28
C PHE A 27 -15.68 5.25 -12.28
N ALA A 28 -16.37 4.47 -13.14
CA ALA A 28 -17.81 4.37 -13.12
C ALA A 28 -18.32 3.87 -11.76
N GLN A 29 -17.70 2.80 -11.23
CA GLN A 29 -18.01 2.30 -9.89
C GLN A 29 -17.72 3.35 -8.80
N ASP A 30 -16.57 4.03 -8.86
CA ASP A 30 -16.16 5.02 -7.85
C ASP A 30 -17.10 6.23 -7.79
N ARG A 31 -17.65 6.65 -8.93
CA ARG A 31 -18.59 7.76 -9.03
C ARG A 31 -20.05 7.37 -8.79
N GLY A 32 -20.33 6.07 -8.59
CA GLY A 32 -21.69 5.57 -8.49
C GLY A 32 -22.50 5.70 -9.79
N GLU A 33 -21.79 5.75 -10.93
CA GLU A 33 -22.42 5.74 -12.25
C GLU A 33 -23.02 4.36 -12.54
N SER A 34 -24.02 4.30 -13.40
CA SER A 34 -24.61 3.02 -13.83
C SER A 34 -23.58 2.22 -14.62
N TYR A 35 -23.35 0.98 -14.23
CA TYR A 35 -22.47 0.04 -14.93
C TYR A 35 -23.08 -1.37 -14.89
N ASP A 36 -22.70 -2.21 -15.84
CA ASP A 36 -23.03 -3.64 -15.82
C ASP A 36 -22.06 -4.40 -14.90
N PRO A 37 -22.53 -4.99 -13.78
CA PRO A 37 -21.68 -5.72 -12.86
C PRO A 37 -20.99 -6.93 -13.49
N ALA A 38 -21.64 -7.62 -14.44
CA ALA A 38 -21.05 -8.77 -15.11
C ALA A 38 -19.91 -8.34 -16.05
N GLN A 39 -20.14 -7.26 -16.80
CA GLN A 39 -19.09 -6.66 -17.65
C GLN A 39 -17.94 -6.13 -16.81
N PHE A 40 -18.21 -5.49 -15.67
CA PHE A 40 -17.18 -5.01 -14.74
C PHE A 40 -16.32 -6.18 -14.24
N GLU A 41 -16.96 -7.25 -13.75
CA GLU A 41 -16.29 -8.45 -13.26
C GLU A 41 -15.37 -9.07 -14.33
N GLU A 42 -15.89 -9.24 -15.54
CA GLU A 42 -15.11 -9.82 -16.64
C GLU A 42 -13.93 -8.93 -17.04
N THR A 43 -14.13 -7.61 -17.08
CA THR A 43 -13.08 -6.64 -17.41
C THR A 43 -11.94 -6.68 -16.38
N VAL A 44 -12.26 -6.69 -15.09
CA VAL A 44 -11.28 -6.76 -14.02
C VAL A 44 -10.58 -8.12 -14.00
N ARG A 45 -11.35 -9.21 -14.16
CA ARG A 45 -10.81 -10.57 -14.24
C ARG A 45 -9.77 -10.69 -15.35
N GLN A 46 -10.08 -10.20 -16.55
CA GLN A 46 -9.15 -10.21 -17.68
C GLN A 46 -7.91 -9.38 -17.39
N GLY A 47 -8.06 -8.21 -16.77
CA GLY A 47 -6.95 -7.37 -16.34
C GLY A 47 -5.99 -8.09 -15.39
N VAL A 48 -6.52 -8.85 -14.43
CA VAL A 48 -5.71 -9.66 -13.50
C VAL A 48 -4.99 -10.81 -14.24
N VAL A 49 -5.66 -11.51 -15.14
CA VAL A 49 -5.06 -12.57 -15.94
C VAL A 49 -3.89 -12.03 -16.77
N ASP A 50 -4.08 -10.89 -17.43
CA ASP A 50 -3.04 -10.27 -18.25
C ASP A 50 -1.88 -9.76 -17.39
N ALA A 51 -2.16 -9.15 -16.24
CA ALA A 51 -1.13 -8.71 -15.30
C ALA A 51 -0.26 -9.87 -14.80
N VAL A 52 -0.86 -10.97 -14.39
CA VAL A 52 -0.15 -12.16 -13.92
C VAL A 52 0.67 -12.78 -15.04
N ARG A 53 0.08 -12.90 -16.25
CA ARG A 53 0.80 -13.43 -17.43
C ARG A 53 2.01 -12.58 -17.76
N HIS A 54 1.88 -11.26 -17.85
CA HIS A 54 3.00 -10.36 -18.17
C HIS A 54 4.13 -10.45 -17.14
N GLN A 55 3.81 -10.58 -15.85
CA GLN A 55 4.81 -10.79 -14.81
C GLN A 55 5.54 -12.14 -15.01
N ALA A 56 4.79 -13.20 -15.28
CA ALA A 56 5.37 -14.53 -15.53
C ALA A 56 6.25 -14.55 -16.80
N ASP A 57 5.79 -13.94 -17.89
CA ASP A 57 6.51 -13.83 -19.15
C ASP A 57 7.80 -12.99 -18.99
N ALA A 58 7.79 -12.00 -18.10
CA ALA A 58 8.97 -11.23 -17.71
C ALA A 58 9.94 -12.00 -16.79
N GLY A 59 9.59 -13.21 -16.37
CA GLY A 59 10.44 -14.07 -15.55
C GLY A 59 10.41 -13.74 -14.05
N LEU A 60 9.36 -13.05 -13.55
CA LEU A 60 9.19 -12.83 -12.12
C LEU A 60 8.80 -14.14 -11.42
N ASP A 61 9.33 -14.32 -10.20
CA ASP A 61 9.11 -15.53 -9.39
C ASP A 61 7.84 -15.47 -8.54
N ILE A 62 7.58 -14.29 -7.97
CA ILE A 62 6.49 -14.05 -7.02
C ILE A 62 5.59 -12.97 -7.61
N LEU A 63 4.34 -13.33 -7.90
CA LEU A 63 3.43 -12.57 -8.73
C LEU A 63 2.27 -11.99 -7.91
N ASN A 64 1.62 -10.95 -8.46
CA ASN A 64 0.41 -10.36 -7.88
C ASN A 64 -0.64 -10.02 -8.94
N ASP A 65 -1.79 -9.48 -8.49
CA ASP A 65 -2.91 -9.08 -9.34
C ASP A 65 -2.73 -7.72 -10.05
N GLY A 66 -1.59 -7.03 -9.86
CA GLY A 66 -1.36 -5.68 -10.38
C GLY A 66 -2.32 -4.62 -9.82
N GLU A 67 -3.07 -4.95 -8.77
CA GLU A 67 -4.13 -4.10 -8.18
C GLU A 67 -5.21 -3.69 -9.17
N MET A 68 -5.54 -4.56 -10.12
CA MET A 68 -6.47 -4.27 -11.22
C MET A 68 -7.90 -3.93 -10.75
N SER A 69 -8.30 -4.41 -9.56
CA SER A 69 -9.63 -4.13 -8.98
C SER A 69 -9.69 -2.88 -8.11
N LYS A 70 -8.55 -2.24 -7.83
CA LYS A 70 -8.47 -1.12 -6.90
C LYS A 70 -8.29 0.19 -7.66
N ILE A 71 -9.15 1.18 -7.38
CA ILE A 71 -8.98 2.52 -7.95
C ILE A 71 -7.72 3.21 -7.41
N SER A 72 -7.36 2.92 -6.17
CA SER A 72 -6.17 3.39 -5.48
C SER A 72 -5.81 2.40 -4.39
N TYR A 73 -4.51 2.22 -4.15
CA TYR A 73 -4.00 1.33 -3.09
C TYR A 73 -4.42 1.75 -1.66
N ALA A 74 -4.82 3.01 -1.46
CA ALA A 74 -5.19 3.54 -0.16
C ALA A 74 -6.69 3.84 0.00
N THR A 75 -7.41 4.21 -1.07
CA THR A 75 -8.81 4.67 -0.96
C THR A 75 -9.83 3.56 -1.21
N TYR A 76 -9.42 2.40 -1.67
CA TYR A 76 -10.30 1.25 -1.90
C TYR A 76 -11.04 0.79 -0.64
N ILE A 77 -10.52 1.12 0.54
CA ILE A 77 -11.07 0.71 1.84
C ILE A 77 -12.49 1.21 2.06
N ARG A 78 -12.91 2.30 1.42
CA ARG A 78 -14.28 2.81 1.52
C ARG A 78 -15.34 1.82 1.00
N HIS A 79 -14.95 0.90 0.14
CA HIS A 79 -15.82 -0.17 -0.34
C HIS A 79 -15.91 -1.34 0.65
N ARG A 80 -14.96 -1.45 1.58
CA ARG A 80 -14.80 -2.54 2.54
C ARG A 80 -15.12 -2.15 3.98
N LEU A 81 -14.98 -0.86 4.33
CA LEU A 81 -15.18 -0.33 5.67
C LEU A 81 -16.31 0.69 5.73
N ASN A 82 -17.04 0.72 6.84
CA ASN A 82 -17.93 1.80 7.23
C ASN A 82 -17.14 2.94 7.89
N GLY A 83 -17.81 4.08 8.11
CA GLY A 83 -17.22 5.25 8.79
C GLY A 83 -16.58 6.25 7.84
N PHE A 84 -16.50 5.94 6.54
CA PHE A 84 -15.92 6.82 5.53
C PHE A 84 -16.98 7.41 4.61
N GLU A 85 -16.91 8.72 4.40
CA GLU A 85 -17.73 9.47 3.44
C GLU A 85 -16.83 10.17 2.42
N LEU A 86 -17.32 10.37 1.21
CA LEU A 86 -16.59 11.15 0.21
C LEU A 86 -16.60 12.62 0.59
N GLY A 87 -15.45 13.27 0.48
CA GLY A 87 -15.28 14.67 0.85
C GLY A 87 -14.35 15.43 -0.09
N SER A 88 -14.35 16.73 0.07
CA SER A 88 -13.54 17.69 -0.71
C SER A 88 -12.24 18.10 -0.01
N ALA A 89 -11.76 17.31 0.96
CA ALA A 89 -10.52 17.65 1.66
C ALA A 89 -9.36 17.81 0.67
N PRO A 90 -8.60 18.91 0.74
CA PRO A 90 -7.49 19.12 -0.15
C PRO A 90 -6.44 18.01 0.00
N ARG A 91 -5.85 17.60 -1.12
CA ARG A 91 -4.74 16.65 -1.08
C ARG A 91 -3.52 17.36 -0.53
N ALA A 92 -2.90 16.79 0.50
CA ALA A 92 -1.60 17.27 0.93
C ALA A 92 -0.59 17.04 -0.21
N THR A 93 0.13 18.08 -0.56
CA THR A 93 1.23 18.00 -1.54
C THR A 93 2.53 17.66 -0.81
N PRO A 94 3.44 16.90 -1.46
CA PRO A 94 4.77 16.71 -0.93
C PRO A 94 5.46 18.06 -0.63
N GLN A 95 6.11 18.14 0.52
CA GLN A 95 6.70 19.39 1.02
C GLN A 95 7.79 19.96 0.10
N ASP A 96 8.53 19.12 -0.58
CA ASP A 96 9.57 19.52 -1.53
C ASP A 96 9.03 20.27 -2.76
N LEU A 97 7.75 20.08 -3.10
CA LEU A 97 7.11 20.85 -4.18
C LEU A 97 6.89 22.32 -3.83
N ASP A 98 7.00 22.70 -2.57
CA ASP A 98 6.98 24.11 -2.16
C ASP A 98 8.25 24.85 -2.59
N ASP A 99 9.37 24.12 -2.68
CA ASP A 99 10.65 24.66 -3.14
C ASP A 99 10.70 24.79 -4.69
N TYR A 100 9.74 24.14 -5.39
CA TYR A 100 9.68 24.07 -6.86
C TYR A 100 8.26 24.37 -7.38
N PRO A 101 7.75 25.62 -7.20
CA PRO A 101 6.35 25.95 -7.52
C PRO A 101 5.99 25.76 -9.02
N GLU A 102 6.90 26.06 -9.93
CA GLU A 102 6.66 25.87 -11.37
C GLU A 102 6.50 24.38 -11.73
N PHE A 103 7.31 23.53 -11.13
CA PHE A 103 7.19 22.08 -11.30
C PHE A 103 5.90 21.54 -10.68
N ARG A 104 5.53 22.00 -9.48
CA ARG A 104 4.24 21.67 -8.84
C ARG A 104 3.07 22.02 -9.75
N ASP A 105 3.07 23.23 -10.33
CA ASP A 105 1.99 23.71 -11.20
C ASP A 105 1.94 22.90 -12.51
N LYS A 106 3.09 22.51 -13.05
CA LYS A 106 3.19 21.58 -14.19
C LYS A 106 2.57 20.22 -13.87
N LEU A 107 2.95 19.60 -12.75
CA LEU A 107 2.37 18.31 -12.33
C LEU A 107 0.84 18.40 -12.12
N ALA A 108 0.36 19.52 -11.58
CA ALA A 108 -1.06 19.74 -11.42
C ALA A 108 -1.82 19.87 -12.76
N ALA A 109 -1.19 20.49 -13.76
CA ALA A 109 -1.74 20.67 -15.10
C ALA A 109 -1.73 19.38 -15.92
N GLU A 110 -0.67 18.58 -15.84
CA GLU A 110 -0.52 17.31 -16.55
C GLU A 110 -1.43 16.20 -16.03
N GLY A 111 -2.06 16.40 -14.87
CA GLY A 111 -3.05 15.49 -14.32
C GLY A 111 -2.49 14.10 -13.98
N ALA A 112 -1.24 14.03 -13.53
CA ALA A 112 -0.48 12.81 -13.25
C ALA A 112 -1.15 11.82 -12.27
N SER A 113 -2.27 12.21 -11.64
CA SER A 113 -3.08 11.32 -10.82
C SER A 113 -4.56 11.50 -11.12
N PRO A 114 -5.32 10.42 -11.29
CA PRO A 114 -6.76 10.50 -11.46
C PRO A 114 -7.40 11.31 -10.33
N LYS A 115 -8.30 12.22 -10.66
CA LYS A 115 -9.07 13.01 -9.67
C LYS A 115 -10.19 12.13 -9.09
N TYR A 116 -9.88 11.37 -8.05
CA TYR A 116 -10.90 10.69 -7.24
C TYR A 116 -11.13 11.46 -5.93
N GLN A 117 -12.33 11.33 -5.39
CA GLN A 117 -12.69 11.97 -4.12
C GLN A 117 -12.03 11.22 -2.96
N ARG A 118 -11.52 11.97 -1.98
CA ARG A 118 -10.89 11.37 -0.80
C ARG A 118 -11.95 10.97 0.22
N PRO A 119 -11.87 9.73 0.74
CA PRO A 119 -12.67 9.36 1.89
C PRO A 119 -12.23 10.16 3.13
N ILE A 120 -13.19 10.59 3.94
CA ILE A 120 -12.99 11.25 5.23
C ILE A 120 -13.67 10.38 6.29
N CYS A 121 -12.99 10.12 7.40
CA CYS A 121 -13.58 9.40 8.52
C CYS A 121 -14.52 10.33 9.28
N ARG A 122 -15.83 10.07 9.21
CA ARG A 122 -16.92 10.83 9.86
C ARG A 122 -17.81 9.99 10.77
N GLY A 123 -17.49 8.73 10.94
CA GLY A 123 -18.26 7.81 11.77
C GLY A 123 -17.42 6.67 12.31
N PRO A 124 -18.03 5.77 13.13
CA PRO A 124 -17.32 4.63 13.69
C PRO A 124 -16.87 3.67 12.57
N ILE A 125 -15.60 3.30 12.60
CA ILE A 125 -15.02 2.37 11.63
C ILE A 125 -15.40 0.95 12.01
N SER A 126 -15.87 0.20 11.04
CA SER A 126 -16.15 -1.24 11.15
C SER A 126 -16.06 -1.90 9.78
N VAL A 127 -15.94 -3.21 9.74
CA VAL A 127 -16.00 -3.96 8.49
C VAL A 127 -17.40 -3.83 7.88
N LYS A 128 -17.47 -3.35 6.65
CA LYS A 128 -18.71 -3.29 5.87
C LYS A 128 -18.96 -4.61 5.14
N THR A 129 -17.94 -5.09 4.44
CA THR A 129 -17.99 -6.34 3.69
C THR A 129 -16.59 -6.79 3.29
N LEU A 130 -16.37 -8.10 3.23
CA LEU A 130 -15.16 -8.72 2.68
C LEU A 130 -15.41 -9.32 1.28
N GLU A 131 -16.60 -9.18 0.72
CA GLU A 131 -16.94 -9.77 -0.58
C GLU A 131 -16.00 -9.31 -1.71
N PRO A 132 -15.68 -8.01 -1.87
CA PRO A 132 -14.71 -7.59 -2.88
C PRO A 132 -13.33 -8.23 -2.69
N LEU A 133 -12.91 -8.46 -1.44
CA LEU A 133 -11.65 -9.15 -1.14
C LEU A 133 -11.69 -10.61 -1.56
N HIS A 134 -12.79 -11.32 -1.30
CA HIS A 134 -12.95 -12.71 -1.73
C HIS A 134 -12.91 -12.84 -3.24
N GLN A 135 -13.51 -11.90 -3.98
CA GLN A 135 -13.44 -11.84 -5.43
C GLN A 135 -12.01 -11.60 -5.92
N ASP A 136 -11.28 -10.65 -5.31
CA ASP A 136 -9.87 -10.37 -5.64
C ASP A 136 -8.99 -11.60 -5.44
N ILE A 137 -9.15 -12.29 -4.31
CA ILE A 137 -8.43 -13.53 -4.01
C ILE A 137 -8.74 -14.62 -5.04
N ALA A 138 -10.01 -14.78 -5.41
CA ALA A 138 -10.42 -15.80 -6.39
C ALA A 138 -9.80 -15.53 -7.76
N ARG A 139 -9.86 -14.28 -8.26
CA ARG A 139 -9.25 -13.87 -9.54
C ARG A 139 -7.76 -14.13 -9.55
N LEU A 140 -7.04 -13.67 -8.52
CA LEU A 140 -5.60 -13.85 -8.43
C LEU A 140 -5.22 -15.34 -8.37
N LYS A 141 -5.87 -16.15 -7.54
CA LYS A 141 -5.57 -17.60 -7.45
C LYS A 141 -5.81 -18.32 -8.76
N THR A 142 -6.87 -17.99 -9.48
CA THR A 142 -7.15 -18.55 -10.81
C THR A 142 -6.04 -18.18 -11.79
N ALA A 143 -5.62 -16.94 -11.85
CA ALA A 143 -4.56 -16.48 -12.73
C ALA A 143 -3.19 -17.11 -12.39
N LEU A 144 -2.84 -17.21 -11.10
CA LEU A 144 -1.62 -17.86 -10.63
C LEU A 144 -1.57 -19.35 -11.01
N GLY A 145 -2.72 -20.06 -10.90
CA GLY A 145 -2.82 -21.45 -11.31
C GLY A 145 -2.56 -21.64 -12.81
N ALA A 146 -3.08 -20.75 -13.65
CA ALA A 146 -2.85 -20.75 -15.09
C ALA A 146 -1.38 -20.43 -15.45
N ALA A 147 -0.75 -19.51 -14.74
CA ALA A 147 0.66 -19.15 -14.93
C ALA A 147 1.65 -20.16 -14.31
N LYS A 148 1.15 -21.20 -13.61
CA LYS A 148 1.98 -22.16 -12.87
C LYS A 148 2.94 -21.50 -11.88
N SER A 149 2.55 -20.35 -11.33
CA SER A 149 3.34 -19.62 -10.35
C SER A 149 3.46 -20.40 -9.05
N THR A 150 4.60 -20.27 -8.41
CA THR A 150 4.92 -21.02 -7.18
C THR A 150 4.52 -20.27 -5.91
N GLU A 151 4.37 -18.95 -5.97
CA GLU A 151 3.90 -18.12 -4.88
C GLU A 151 3.26 -16.84 -5.42
N GLY A 152 2.17 -16.43 -4.79
CA GLY A 152 1.51 -15.15 -5.07
C GLY A 152 1.38 -14.32 -3.82
N PHE A 153 1.30 -12.99 -4.00
CA PHE A 153 1.02 -12.07 -2.92
C PHE A 153 -0.13 -11.12 -3.27
N MET A 154 -0.76 -10.58 -2.25
CA MET A 154 -1.79 -9.55 -2.38
C MET A 154 -1.44 -8.37 -1.49
N SER A 155 -1.51 -7.16 -2.05
CA SER A 155 -1.28 -5.90 -1.34
C SER A 155 -2.51 -5.51 -0.52
N ALA A 156 -2.28 -4.99 0.68
CA ALA A 156 -3.28 -4.32 1.50
C ALA A 156 -2.66 -3.08 2.16
N VAL A 157 -3.46 -2.04 2.35
CA VAL A 157 -3.02 -0.79 2.96
C VAL A 157 -2.83 -0.95 4.47
N SER A 158 -1.81 -0.29 5.06
CA SER A 158 -1.61 -0.25 6.51
C SER A 158 -2.60 0.70 7.20
N PRO A 159 -2.88 0.50 8.52
CA PRO A 159 -3.64 1.46 9.32
C PRO A 159 -3.02 2.86 9.29
N GLY A 160 -1.68 2.95 9.35
CA GLY A 160 -0.95 4.21 9.28
C GLY A 160 -1.13 4.92 7.94
N THR A 161 -1.06 4.21 6.84
CA THR A 161 -1.30 4.76 5.48
C THR A 161 -2.74 5.26 5.34
N ILE A 162 -3.73 4.53 5.84
CA ILE A 162 -5.11 5.02 5.86
C ILE A 162 -5.18 6.35 6.62
N ALA A 163 -4.60 6.41 7.82
CA ALA A 163 -4.63 7.61 8.66
C ALA A 163 -3.88 8.81 8.05
N VAL A 164 -2.86 8.57 7.22
CA VAL A 164 -2.15 9.64 6.48
C VAL A 164 -3.01 10.19 5.33
N PHE A 165 -3.69 9.31 4.60
CA PHE A 165 -4.43 9.71 3.39
C PHE A 165 -5.89 10.07 3.63
N GLN A 166 -6.54 9.49 4.64
CA GLN A 166 -7.94 9.75 4.98
C GLN A 166 -8.00 10.60 6.25
N PRO A 167 -8.44 11.88 6.16
CA PRO A 167 -8.60 12.73 7.34
C PRO A 167 -9.57 12.14 8.36
N ASN A 168 -9.25 12.32 9.63
CA ASN A 168 -10.11 11.96 10.75
C ASN A 168 -10.91 13.17 11.23
N GLU A 169 -12.23 13.10 11.15
CA GLU A 169 -13.18 14.08 11.70
C GLU A 169 -14.10 13.47 12.79
N TYR A 170 -13.84 12.21 13.19
CA TYR A 170 -14.69 11.51 14.16
C TYR A 170 -13.99 11.12 15.46
N TYR A 171 -12.81 10.50 15.39
CA TYR A 171 -12.10 10.04 16.59
C TYR A 171 -11.39 11.18 17.30
N PRO A 172 -11.35 11.18 18.67
CA PRO A 172 -10.82 12.29 19.45
C PRO A 172 -9.30 12.47 19.36
N SER A 173 -8.57 11.43 18.95
CA SER A 173 -7.12 11.49 18.78
C SER A 173 -6.64 10.62 17.63
N HIS A 174 -5.39 10.82 17.20
CA HIS A 174 -4.73 10.02 16.17
C HIS A 174 -4.59 8.56 16.61
N GLU A 175 -4.24 8.32 17.86
CA GLU A 175 -4.10 6.97 18.43
C GLU A 175 -5.43 6.22 18.38
N LYS A 176 -6.55 6.85 18.79
CA LYS A 176 -7.88 6.23 18.74
C LYS A 176 -8.33 5.91 17.31
N TYR A 177 -7.92 6.75 16.36
CA TYR A 177 -8.15 6.49 14.95
C TYR A 177 -7.35 5.29 14.45
N LEU A 178 -6.05 5.22 14.78
CA LEU A 178 -5.17 4.10 14.45
C LEU A 178 -5.67 2.78 15.07
N GLU A 179 -6.10 2.78 16.34
CA GLU A 179 -6.67 1.60 17.01
C GLU A 179 -7.89 1.07 16.24
N ALA A 180 -8.83 1.96 15.90
CA ALA A 180 -10.03 1.57 15.15
C ALA A 180 -9.71 1.03 13.75
N LEU A 181 -8.76 1.63 13.06
CA LEU A 181 -8.27 1.15 11.76
C LEU A 181 -7.60 -0.21 11.87
N ALA A 182 -6.77 -0.42 12.89
CA ALA A 182 -6.08 -1.68 13.10
C ALA A 182 -7.07 -2.84 13.32
N GLU A 183 -8.10 -2.63 14.13
CA GLU A 183 -9.15 -3.63 14.35
C GLU A 183 -9.95 -3.92 13.07
N ALA A 184 -10.28 -2.89 12.30
CA ALA A 184 -11.07 -3.05 11.08
C ALA A 184 -10.29 -3.72 9.93
N MET A 185 -8.96 -3.52 9.86
CA MET A 185 -8.11 -4.13 8.82
C MET A 185 -7.70 -5.57 9.14
N ARG A 186 -7.75 -6.00 10.39
CA ARG A 186 -7.39 -7.36 10.82
C ARG A 186 -8.07 -8.47 10.01
N PRO A 187 -9.40 -8.46 9.80
CA PRO A 187 -10.08 -9.49 9.01
C PRO A 187 -9.61 -9.56 7.55
N GLU A 188 -9.25 -8.44 6.94
CA GLU A 188 -8.67 -8.41 5.58
C GLU A 188 -7.33 -9.14 5.54
N TYR A 189 -6.42 -8.81 6.46
CA TYR A 189 -5.09 -9.41 6.55
C TYR A 189 -5.15 -10.92 6.81
N GLU A 190 -5.98 -11.33 7.78
CA GLU A 190 -6.19 -12.74 8.07
C GLU A 190 -6.77 -13.51 6.88
N THR A 191 -7.73 -12.92 6.17
CA THR A 191 -8.39 -13.54 5.01
C THR A 191 -7.40 -13.76 3.87
N ILE A 192 -6.54 -12.79 3.57
CA ILE A 192 -5.50 -12.92 2.55
C ILE A 192 -4.57 -14.10 2.89
N VAL A 193 -4.06 -14.14 4.11
CA VAL A 193 -3.11 -15.19 4.51
C VAL A 193 -3.78 -16.57 4.62
N LYS A 194 -5.00 -16.64 5.15
CA LYS A 194 -5.80 -17.89 5.18
C LYS A 194 -6.08 -18.46 3.78
N SER A 195 -6.12 -17.62 2.76
CA SER A 195 -6.28 -18.06 1.37
C SER A 195 -5.04 -18.75 0.78
N GLY A 196 -3.90 -18.70 1.48
CA GLY A 196 -2.61 -19.23 1.04
C GLY A 196 -1.70 -18.22 0.34
N LEU A 197 -2.14 -16.97 0.16
CA LEU A 197 -1.33 -15.90 -0.40
C LEU A 197 -0.38 -15.32 0.65
N VAL A 198 0.71 -14.68 0.21
CA VAL A 198 1.52 -13.79 1.04
C VAL A 198 0.80 -12.44 1.12
N LEU A 199 0.72 -11.87 2.31
CA LEU A 199 0.24 -10.51 2.50
C LEU A 199 1.40 -9.53 2.32
N GLN A 200 1.24 -8.55 1.43
CA GLN A 200 2.06 -7.35 1.45
C GLN A 200 1.29 -6.23 2.12
N VAL A 201 1.85 -5.62 3.17
CA VAL A 201 1.26 -4.42 3.76
C VAL A 201 2.01 -3.20 3.27
N ASP A 202 1.29 -2.29 2.59
CA ASP A 202 1.87 -1.06 2.07
C ASP A 202 1.87 0.02 3.14
N CYS A 203 3.08 0.44 3.54
CA CYS A 203 3.35 1.36 4.64
C CYS A 203 4.16 2.59 4.19
N PRO A 204 3.77 3.31 3.13
CA PRO A 204 4.43 4.57 2.77
C PRO A 204 4.28 5.64 3.86
N ASP A 205 3.36 5.47 4.80
CA ASP A 205 3.23 6.29 6.00
C ASP A 205 4.54 6.37 6.81
N LEU A 206 5.35 5.31 6.81
CA LEU A 206 6.62 5.24 7.54
C LEU A 206 7.78 5.97 6.84
N GLY A 207 7.66 6.31 5.58
CA GLY A 207 8.62 7.09 4.79
C GLY A 207 8.00 8.39 4.29
N MET A 208 7.19 8.30 3.23
CA MET A 208 6.49 9.42 2.59
C MET A 208 5.65 10.25 3.57
N GLY A 209 5.11 9.63 4.63
CA GLY A 209 4.31 10.33 5.64
C GLY A 209 5.00 11.55 6.23
N ARG A 210 6.34 11.54 6.30
CA ARG A 210 7.17 12.63 6.83
C ARG A 210 6.93 13.94 6.12
N HIS A 211 6.90 13.95 4.80
CA HIS A 211 6.78 15.17 4.00
C HIS A 211 5.35 15.46 3.51
N ILE A 212 4.37 14.63 3.90
CA ILE A 212 2.95 14.85 3.55
C ILE A 212 2.15 15.22 4.81
N ARG A 213 1.83 14.25 5.64
CA ARG A 213 0.98 14.43 6.83
C ARG A 213 1.73 15.08 7.98
N PHE A 214 3.01 14.74 8.13
CA PHE A 214 3.87 15.18 9.23
C PHE A 214 4.90 16.24 8.77
N ARG A 215 4.56 17.00 7.73
CA ARG A 215 5.45 18.00 7.12
C ARG A 215 5.85 19.13 8.04
N ASP A 216 4.99 19.47 8.99
CA ASP A 216 5.15 20.64 9.89
C ASP A 216 5.74 20.28 11.27
N VAL A 217 6.14 19.00 11.46
CA VAL A 217 6.78 18.54 12.70
C VAL A 217 8.24 18.19 12.46
N ASP A 218 9.04 18.07 13.53
CA ASP A 218 10.42 17.61 13.41
C ASP A 218 10.52 16.08 13.23
N ASP A 219 11.71 15.60 12.94
CA ASP A 219 11.94 14.17 12.71
C ASP A 219 11.68 13.32 13.97
N ASN A 220 11.92 13.85 15.18
CA ASN A 220 11.65 13.11 16.42
C ASN A 220 10.16 12.91 16.64
N GLU A 221 9.37 13.96 16.37
CA GLU A 221 7.91 13.87 16.42
C GLU A 221 7.37 12.90 15.35
N PHE A 222 7.90 12.97 14.13
CA PHE A 222 7.55 12.02 13.08
C PHE A 222 7.87 10.59 13.51
N LEU A 223 9.06 10.31 14.05
CA LEU A 223 9.48 8.97 14.47
C LEU A 223 8.62 8.44 15.64
N ARG A 224 8.14 9.31 16.55
CA ARG A 224 7.15 8.91 17.56
C ARG A 224 5.84 8.45 16.92
N ASN A 225 5.34 9.20 15.95
CA ASN A 225 4.13 8.80 15.20
C ASN A 225 4.36 7.53 14.38
N ALA A 226 5.49 7.38 13.72
CA ALA A 226 5.85 6.15 13.01
C ALA A 226 5.88 4.93 13.95
N ALA A 227 6.35 5.09 15.18
CA ALA A 227 6.32 4.02 16.18
C ALA A 227 4.88 3.63 16.55
N LEU A 228 3.97 4.59 16.74
CA LEU A 228 2.55 4.32 16.96
C LEU A 228 1.90 3.60 15.77
N GLN A 229 2.26 3.98 14.54
CA GLN A 229 1.77 3.31 13.33
C GLN A 229 2.25 1.86 13.25
N VAL A 230 3.51 1.61 13.62
CA VAL A 230 4.07 0.24 13.72
C VAL A 230 3.36 -0.59 14.81
N GLU A 231 3.06 -0.01 15.97
CA GLU A 231 2.31 -0.68 17.03
C GLU A 231 0.89 -1.06 16.55
N ALA A 232 0.19 -0.14 15.89
CA ALA A 232 -1.13 -0.38 15.31
C ALA A 232 -1.09 -1.49 14.24
N LEU A 233 -0.07 -1.49 13.37
CA LEU A 233 0.14 -2.53 12.38
C LEU A 233 0.40 -3.90 13.03
N ASN A 234 1.31 -3.96 14.01
CA ASN A 234 1.63 -5.19 14.72
C ASN A 234 0.39 -5.75 15.44
N HIS A 235 -0.44 -4.88 16.00
CA HIS A 235 -1.72 -5.26 16.60
C HIS A 235 -2.69 -5.84 15.55
N ALA A 236 -2.84 -5.20 14.40
CA ALA A 236 -3.67 -5.70 13.31
C ALA A 236 -3.20 -7.09 12.80
N LEU A 237 -1.90 -7.33 12.85
CA LEU A 237 -1.26 -8.59 12.42
C LEU A 237 -1.15 -9.64 13.54
N ALA A 238 -1.75 -9.44 14.73
CA ALA A 238 -1.54 -10.30 15.89
C ALA A 238 -1.72 -11.81 15.59
N ASN A 239 -2.73 -12.16 14.81
CA ASN A 239 -3.08 -13.54 14.46
C ASN A 239 -2.45 -14.02 13.14
N VAL A 240 -1.63 -13.20 12.47
CA VAL A 240 -1.03 -13.52 11.18
C VAL A 240 0.42 -13.98 11.38
N PRO A 241 0.87 -15.12 10.85
CA PRO A 241 2.26 -15.56 10.93
C PRO A 241 3.19 -14.56 10.25
N ALA A 242 4.30 -14.20 10.91
CA ALA A 242 5.25 -13.20 10.42
C ALA A 242 5.88 -13.56 9.08
N ASP A 243 6.14 -14.86 8.86
CA ASP A 243 6.72 -15.42 7.63
C ASP A 243 5.74 -15.46 6.44
N ARG A 244 4.49 -15.05 6.64
CA ARG A 244 3.47 -14.88 5.59
C ARG A 244 3.21 -13.42 5.23
N VAL A 245 4.00 -12.49 5.80
CA VAL A 245 3.82 -11.05 5.61
C VAL A 245 5.12 -10.40 5.17
N ARG A 246 5.01 -9.50 4.20
CA ARG A 246 6.05 -8.54 3.86
C ARG A 246 5.51 -7.12 3.98
N LEU A 247 6.32 -6.21 4.47
CA LEU A 247 6.01 -4.78 4.57
C LEU A 247 6.71 -4.06 3.42
N HIS A 248 5.98 -3.18 2.73
CA HIS A 248 6.55 -2.29 1.74
C HIS A 248 6.62 -0.86 2.31
N ILE A 249 7.79 -0.26 2.22
CA ILE A 249 8.02 1.16 2.50
C ILE A 249 8.60 1.84 1.27
N CYS A 250 8.10 3.06 1.00
CA CYS A 250 8.65 3.96 -0.01
C CYS A 250 8.48 5.42 0.43
N TRP A 251 9.09 6.31 -0.35
CA TRP A 251 8.98 7.76 -0.12
C TRP A 251 7.97 8.44 -1.06
N GLY A 252 7.19 7.64 -1.78
CA GLY A 252 6.15 8.08 -2.71
C GLY A 252 6.53 7.85 -4.17
N ASN A 253 5.51 7.60 -4.98
CA ASN A 253 5.65 7.27 -6.41
C ASN A 253 5.41 8.47 -7.33
N TYR A 254 5.45 9.70 -6.82
CA TYR A 254 5.38 10.88 -7.66
C TYR A 254 6.77 11.17 -8.25
N GLU A 255 6.79 11.61 -9.49
CA GLU A 255 8.03 12.04 -10.16
C GLU A 255 8.38 13.44 -9.66
N GLY A 256 9.17 13.53 -8.60
CA GLY A 256 9.52 14.78 -7.94
C GLY A 256 10.93 14.83 -7.41
N PRO A 257 11.32 15.96 -6.81
CA PRO A 257 12.69 16.18 -6.34
C PRO A 257 13.14 15.29 -5.19
N HIS A 258 12.22 14.83 -4.35
CA HIS A 258 12.50 14.00 -3.16
C HIS A 258 13.56 14.58 -2.20
N THR A 259 13.61 15.93 -2.10
CA THR A 259 14.64 16.64 -1.33
C THR A 259 14.33 16.74 0.17
N ARG A 260 13.09 16.43 0.55
CA ARG A 260 12.59 16.48 1.94
C ARG A 260 12.31 15.11 2.53
N ASP A 261 12.69 14.05 1.85
CA ASP A 261 12.54 12.68 2.32
C ASP A 261 13.36 12.44 3.60
N ILE A 262 12.80 11.69 4.53
CA ILE A 262 13.53 11.26 5.71
C ILE A 262 14.54 10.17 5.33
N PRO A 263 15.81 10.25 5.74
CA PRO A 263 16.78 9.19 5.46
C PRO A 263 16.38 7.85 6.09
N LEU A 264 16.63 6.75 5.37
CA LEU A 264 16.39 5.39 5.86
C LEU A 264 17.08 5.13 7.20
N SER A 265 18.27 5.67 7.41
CA SER A 265 19.04 5.55 8.67
C SER A 265 18.25 5.99 9.91
N LYS A 266 17.36 6.98 9.79
CA LYS A 266 16.50 7.44 10.88
C LYS A 266 15.29 6.55 11.10
N VAL A 267 14.72 6.00 10.03
CA VAL A 267 13.48 5.20 10.08
C VAL A 267 13.77 3.73 10.37
N LEU A 268 14.93 3.22 9.95
CA LEU A 268 15.31 1.81 10.07
C LEU A 268 15.11 1.23 11.49
N PRO A 269 15.48 1.93 12.59
CA PRO A 269 15.23 1.42 13.94
C PRO A 269 13.74 1.20 14.27
N VAL A 270 12.84 1.95 13.64
CA VAL A 270 11.39 1.77 13.77
C VAL A 270 10.93 0.61 12.90
N LEU A 271 11.41 0.52 11.66
CA LEU A 271 11.10 -0.56 10.73
C LEU A 271 11.49 -1.94 11.27
N LEU A 272 12.61 -2.05 11.97
CA LEU A 272 13.03 -3.33 12.53
C LEU A 272 12.12 -3.85 13.66
N LYS A 273 11.18 -3.04 14.17
CA LYS A 273 10.18 -3.44 15.18
C LYS A 273 8.89 -4.00 14.59
N VAL A 274 8.71 -3.97 13.27
CA VAL A 274 7.50 -4.51 12.63
C VAL A 274 7.48 -6.03 12.74
N LYS A 275 6.27 -6.60 12.86
CA LYS A 275 6.05 -8.05 12.89
C LYS A 275 6.40 -8.75 11.57
N PRO A 276 6.09 -8.20 10.38
CA PRO A 276 6.41 -8.80 9.08
C PRO A 276 7.86 -9.28 8.98
N MET A 277 8.05 -10.48 8.43
CA MET A 277 9.38 -11.03 8.16
C MET A 277 10.06 -10.31 6.98
N GLY A 278 9.32 -10.04 5.89
CA GLY A 278 9.86 -9.37 4.71
C GLY A 278 9.85 -7.86 4.86
N LEU A 279 10.97 -7.22 4.53
CA LEU A 279 11.12 -5.76 4.47
C LEU A 279 11.43 -5.38 3.02
N LEU A 280 10.41 -4.95 2.28
CA LEU A 280 10.55 -4.45 0.91
C LEU A 280 10.79 -2.94 0.99
N ILE A 281 12.05 -2.54 0.76
CA ILE A 281 12.52 -1.16 0.93
C ILE A 281 12.88 -0.61 -0.44
N GLU A 282 12.34 0.56 -0.78
CA GLU A 282 12.70 1.24 -2.01
C GLU A 282 14.18 1.62 -2.02
N GLY A 283 14.90 1.17 -3.04
CA GLY A 283 16.33 1.44 -3.22
C GLY A 283 16.71 1.93 -4.61
N ALA A 284 15.73 2.09 -5.52
CA ALA A 284 15.98 2.52 -6.90
C ALA A 284 15.80 4.03 -7.11
N ASN A 285 15.23 4.76 -6.15
CA ASN A 285 15.13 6.21 -6.20
C ASN A 285 16.54 6.83 -6.09
N PRO A 286 16.95 7.74 -6.97
CA PRO A 286 18.26 8.37 -6.93
C PRO A 286 18.63 9.02 -5.59
N ARG A 287 17.63 9.43 -4.79
CA ARG A 287 17.85 9.98 -3.44
C ARG A 287 18.17 8.91 -2.40
N HIS A 288 17.75 7.66 -2.63
CA HIS A 288 17.86 6.56 -1.68
C HIS A 288 18.76 5.42 -2.16
N GLU A 289 19.20 5.42 -3.44
CA GLU A 289 20.02 4.35 -4.02
C GLU A 289 21.32 4.05 -3.26
N HIS A 290 21.89 5.05 -2.57
CA HIS A 290 23.10 4.91 -1.77
C HIS A 290 22.85 4.28 -0.38
N GLU A 291 21.60 4.23 0.08
CA GLU A 291 21.23 3.83 1.45
C GLU A 291 21.36 2.31 1.68
N TRP A 292 21.50 1.51 0.61
CA TRP A 292 21.87 0.09 0.77
C TRP A 292 23.15 -0.10 1.60
N ALA A 293 24.04 0.90 1.61
CA ALA A 293 25.28 0.85 2.39
C ALA A 293 25.04 0.72 3.90
N LEU A 294 23.88 1.13 4.41
CA LEU A 294 23.49 0.95 5.83
C LEU A 294 23.50 -0.52 6.24
N PHE A 295 23.15 -1.42 5.32
CA PHE A 295 23.09 -2.86 5.61
C PHE A 295 24.43 -3.55 5.68
N LYS A 296 25.55 -2.86 5.37
CA LYS A 296 26.91 -3.36 5.64
C LYS A 296 27.20 -3.45 7.14
N ASP A 297 26.71 -2.47 7.90
CA ASP A 297 26.98 -2.31 9.32
C ASP A 297 25.77 -2.64 10.19
N THR A 298 24.58 -2.72 9.60
CA THR A 298 23.35 -3.07 10.31
C THR A 298 23.14 -4.58 10.28
N LYS A 299 23.24 -5.21 11.44
CA LYS A 299 22.87 -6.62 11.59
C LYS A 299 21.33 -6.72 11.59
N LEU A 300 20.78 -7.26 10.51
CA LEU A 300 19.35 -7.58 10.47
C LEU A 300 19.01 -8.63 11.53
N PRO A 301 17.88 -8.50 12.24
CA PRO A 301 17.36 -9.58 13.09
C PRO A 301 17.20 -10.87 12.29
N ALA A 302 17.43 -12.02 12.93
CA ALA A 302 17.42 -13.33 12.26
C ALA A 302 16.05 -13.71 11.66
N ASP A 303 14.99 -13.06 12.13
CA ASP A 303 13.62 -13.22 11.66
C ASP A 303 13.25 -12.24 10.52
N LYS A 304 14.17 -11.43 10.02
CA LYS A 304 13.94 -10.46 8.94
C LYS A 304 14.63 -10.85 7.64
N VAL A 305 13.97 -10.55 6.54
CA VAL A 305 14.47 -10.70 5.17
C VAL A 305 14.34 -9.37 4.45
N LEU A 306 15.43 -8.87 3.89
CA LEU A 306 15.44 -7.68 3.04
C LEU A 306 15.02 -8.06 1.62
N ILE A 307 14.11 -7.28 1.04
CA ILE A 307 13.57 -7.43 -0.31
C ILE A 307 13.81 -6.15 -1.10
#